data_bd9512e2b6d7f6d1a4141ac768a2a140
#
_entry.id   bd9512e2b6d7f6d1a4141ac768a2a140
#
_cell.length_a   1.000
_cell.length_b   1.000
_cell.length_c   1.000
_cell.angle_alpha   90.00
_cell.angle_beta   90.00
_cell.angle_gamma   90.00
#
_symmetry.space_group_name_H-M   'P 1'
#
loop_
_entity.id
_entity.type
_entity.pdbx_description
1 polymer ?
#
loop_
_entity_poly.entity_id
_entity_poly.type
_entity_poly.pdbx_seq_one_letter_code
_entity_poly.pdbx_strand_id
1 'polypeptide(L)'
;MNRTLFLIALFLTGAAFSARPARAALQDVPSASLFDPQTAEKANAHEDQLYSAAKDALDGGEFDDAIKGFDEVIKIHGRKADGALYWKAYALNKAGNKAQALTAIGELRKTYPRSTWLRDAAALEQEMRGVTVNPDNIPDEELKLLAIQSLMNSDPEKAVPLLEKIIMGNYPPKLKDKALFVLSQSGSDKAQQILMNLAKANNQPDLQKRAIRYMGMNGNSHNRAVLREIYNSSTDMSVKKTVFQAWLMCSCKDDVAALARTEKNPELRREAIRYLGMMGGRDELLDFYKNSPDAETREAAVGAMLLCGCGHELAQIVETEKDPRVLNKAINTLGLVGGQESLAALTKIYASQADISTKKKVINALFLHNAGKEMVALARKETNPELKKSLIQQMSLMNSPEITEYMMEILNK
;
A
#
# COMPACT_ATOMS: atom_id res chain seq x y z
N MET A 1 -10.52 34.90 -15.03
CA MET A 1 -11.32 34.90 -16.26
C MET A 1 -11.26 33.53 -16.88
N ASN A 2 -12.47 32.96 -17.12
CA ASN A 2 -12.83 31.74 -17.87
C ASN A 2 -12.19 30.40 -17.43
N ARG A 3 -12.85 29.53 -16.73
CA ARG A 3 -14.08 28.68 -16.88
C ARG A 3 -14.22 28.02 -18.27
N THR A 4 -14.11 26.68 -18.31
CA THR A 4 -14.91 25.84 -19.19
C THR A 4 -15.19 24.48 -18.49
N LEU A 5 -16.46 24.34 -18.10
CA LEU A 5 -17.14 23.08 -17.74
C LEU A 5 -17.50 22.34 -19.04
N PHE A 6 -17.32 21.03 -19.10
CA PHE A 6 -17.96 20.18 -20.10
C PHE A 6 -19.06 19.35 -19.42
N LEU A 7 -20.31 19.75 -19.71
CA LEU A 7 -21.53 18.97 -19.46
C LEU A 7 -21.84 18.18 -20.75
N ILE A 8 -21.99 16.87 -20.65
CA ILE A 8 -22.59 16.03 -21.70
C ILE A 8 -24.05 15.79 -21.34
N ALA A 9 -24.95 16.37 -22.14
CA ALA A 9 -26.37 16.14 -22.09
C ALA A 9 -26.76 14.95 -22.98
N LEU A 10 -27.50 14.02 -22.40
CA LEU A 10 -28.13 12.89 -23.12
C LEU A 10 -29.46 13.34 -23.70
N PHE A 11 -29.64 13.31 -25.02
CA PHE A 11 -30.91 13.50 -25.69
C PHE A 11 -31.66 12.16 -25.82
N LEU A 12 -32.82 12.08 -25.21
CA LEU A 12 -33.85 11.06 -25.47
C LEU A 12 -34.78 11.58 -26.56
N THR A 13 -34.84 10.93 -27.72
CA THR A 13 -35.95 11.06 -28.65
C THR A 13 -36.79 9.79 -28.67
N GLY A 14 -38.03 9.92 -28.26
CA GLY A 14 -39.02 8.88 -28.35
C GLY A 14 -39.53 8.69 -29.76
N ALA A 15 -39.78 7.43 -30.13
CA ALA A 15 -40.68 7.07 -31.22
C ALA A 15 -41.55 5.92 -30.72
N ALA A 16 -42.84 6.22 -30.57
CA ALA A 16 -43.87 5.25 -30.29
C ALA A 16 -44.18 4.46 -31.56
N PHE A 17 -44.12 3.12 -31.49
CA PHE A 17 -44.73 2.24 -32.46
C PHE A 17 -45.61 1.22 -31.74
N SER A 18 -46.91 1.33 -31.96
CA SER A 18 -47.94 0.37 -31.50
C SER A 18 -47.99 -0.81 -32.42
N ALA A 19 -47.87 -2.03 -31.92
CA ALA A 19 -48.39 -3.24 -32.56
C ALA A 19 -48.79 -4.28 -31.53
N ARG A 20 -49.97 -4.84 -31.78
CA ARG A 20 -50.74 -5.80 -31.00
C ARG A 20 -50.10 -7.20 -30.95
N PRO A 21 -50.55 -8.07 -30.02
CA PRO A 21 -49.81 -9.25 -29.59
C PRO A 21 -50.09 -10.47 -30.47
N ALA A 22 -49.00 -11.18 -30.82
CA ALA A 22 -49.09 -12.56 -31.24
C ALA A 22 -48.75 -13.47 -30.05
N ARG A 23 -49.77 -14.21 -29.59
CA ARG A 23 -49.66 -15.26 -28.57
C ARG A 23 -49.06 -16.49 -29.27
N ALA A 24 -47.79 -16.75 -29.02
CA ALA A 24 -47.15 -18.00 -29.44
C ALA A 24 -46.59 -18.70 -28.21
N ALA A 25 -46.82 -20.00 -28.16
CA ALA A 25 -46.61 -20.93 -27.07
C ALA A 25 -45.23 -20.82 -26.42
N LEU A 26 -45.22 -20.68 -25.10
CA LEU A 26 -44.05 -20.99 -24.24
C LEU A 26 -43.94 -22.51 -24.22
N GLN A 27 -43.03 -23.05 -25.03
CA GLN A 27 -42.48 -24.38 -24.82
C GLN A 27 -41.42 -24.27 -23.68
N ASP A 28 -41.48 -25.22 -22.79
CA ASP A 28 -40.65 -25.39 -21.60
C ASP A 28 -39.18 -25.23 -21.92
N VAL A 29 -38.59 -24.14 -21.41
CA VAL A 29 -37.14 -24.04 -21.24
C VAL A 29 -36.85 -24.62 -19.85
N PRO A 30 -36.09 -25.71 -19.73
CA PRO A 30 -35.73 -26.23 -18.42
C PRO A 30 -34.95 -25.16 -17.64
N SER A 31 -35.44 -24.86 -16.45
CA SER A 31 -34.80 -24.00 -15.47
C SER A 31 -33.33 -24.43 -15.33
N ALA A 32 -32.42 -23.57 -15.71
CA ALA A 32 -30.99 -23.78 -15.50
C ALA A 32 -30.67 -23.72 -14.01
N SER A 33 -30.80 -24.85 -13.34
CA SER A 33 -30.13 -25.15 -12.09
C SER A 33 -28.66 -25.51 -12.41
N LEU A 34 -27.84 -24.53 -12.67
CA LEU A 34 -26.43 -24.74 -13.04
C LEU A 34 -25.50 -23.86 -12.23
N PHE A 35 -25.54 -24.04 -10.91
CA PHE A 35 -24.38 -23.82 -10.03
C PHE A 35 -24.63 -24.59 -8.73
N ASP A 36 -24.35 -25.88 -8.76
CA ASP A 36 -24.24 -26.66 -7.55
C ASP A 36 -22.82 -26.42 -6.99
N PRO A 37 -22.66 -25.74 -5.85
CA PRO A 37 -21.36 -25.47 -5.24
C PRO A 37 -20.56 -26.75 -4.98
N GLN A 38 -21.23 -27.87 -4.72
CA GLN A 38 -20.58 -29.16 -4.46
C GLN A 38 -19.93 -29.77 -5.71
N THR A 39 -20.53 -29.55 -6.89
CA THR A 39 -19.92 -30.01 -8.17
C THR A 39 -18.70 -29.18 -8.54
N ALA A 40 -18.72 -27.86 -8.30
CA ALA A 40 -17.57 -26.98 -8.50
C ALA A 40 -16.41 -27.30 -7.52
N GLU A 41 -16.71 -27.60 -6.27
CA GLU A 41 -15.73 -27.97 -5.26
C GLU A 41 -15.05 -29.32 -5.59
N LYS A 42 -15.82 -30.31 -6.03
CA LYS A 42 -15.29 -31.62 -6.50
C LYS A 42 -14.41 -31.48 -7.74
N ALA A 43 -14.81 -30.62 -8.70
CA ALA A 43 -14.00 -30.35 -9.89
C ALA A 43 -12.68 -29.67 -9.55
N ASN A 44 -12.69 -28.70 -8.63
CA ASN A 44 -11.47 -28.05 -8.14
C ASN A 44 -10.55 -29.02 -7.37
N ALA A 45 -11.12 -29.89 -6.53
CA ALA A 45 -10.36 -30.88 -5.79
C ALA A 45 -9.70 -31.91 -6.74
N HIS A 46 -10.39 -32.28 -7.80
CA HIS A 46 -9.86 -33.17 -8.83
C HIS A 46 -8.72 -32.53 -9.61
N GLU A 47 -8.87 -31.25 -10.02
CA GLU A 47 -7.80 -30.47 -10.65
C GLU A 47 -6.58 -30.35 -9.76
N ASP A 48 -6.78 -30.05 -8.46
CA ASP A 48 -5.69 -29.95 -7.47
C ASP A 48 -4.93 -31.28 -7.31
N GLN A 49 -5.65 -32.40 -7.29
CA GLN A 49 -5.05 -33.73 -7.18
C GLN A 49 -4.20 -34.08 -8.41
N LEU A 50 -4.71 -33.84 -9.61
CA LEU A 50 -3.99 -34.07 -10.87
C LEU A 50 -2.74 -33.19 -10.95
N TYR A 51 -2.88 -31.92 -10.60
CA TYR A 51 -1.76 -30.97 -10.61
C TYR A 51 -0.67 -31.35 -9.63
N SER A 52 -1.04 -31.79 -8.41
CA SER A 52 -0.07 -32.27 -7.41
C SER A 52 0.65 -33.52 -7.90
N ALA A 53 -0.07 -34.52 -8.39
CA ALA A 53 0.52 -35.75 -8.92
C ALA A 53 1.50 -35.49 -10.08
N ALA A 54 1.14 -34.56 -10.99
CA ALA A 54 2.03 -34.16 -12.08
C ALA A 54 3.29 -33.43 -11.56
N LYS A 55 3.16 -32.64 -10.48
CA LYS A 55 4.30 -32.00 -9.82
C LYS A 55 5.19 -33.02 -9.12
N ASP A 56 4.63 -33.99 -8.44
CA ASP A 56 5.38 -35.03 -7.77
C ASP A 56 6.20 -35.90 -8.77
N ALA A 57 5.60 -36.25 -9.92
CA ALA A 57 6.30 -36.91 -11.03
C ALA A 57 7.44 -36.03 -11.58
N LEU A 58 7.20 -34.71 -11.74
CA LEU A 58 8.24 -33.78 -12.19
C LEU A 58 9.42 -33.71 -11.21
N ASP A 59 9.13 -33.61 -9.92
CA ASP A 59 10.13 -33.51 -8.85
C ASP A 59 10.88 -34.84 -8.69
N GLY A 60 10.24 -35.98 -9.03
CA GLY A 60 10.83 -37.31 -9.13
C GLY A 60 11.70 -37.54 -10.39
N GLY A 61 11.70 -36.58 -11.33
CA GLY A 61 12.41 -36.71 -12.62
C GLY A 61 11.70 -37.57 -13.66
N GLU A 62 10.45 -37.95 -13.42
CA GLU A 62 9.60 -38.75 -14.32
C GLU A 62 8.92 -37.79 -15.32
N PHE A 63 9.75 -37.21 -16.23
CA PHE A 63 9.31 -36.10 -17.09
C PHE A 63 8.16 -36.48 -18.03
N ASP A 64 8.12 -37.69 -18.59
CA ASP A 64 7.06 -38.14 -19.48
C ASP A 64 5.70 -38.27 -18.76
N ASP A 65 5.71 -38.74 -17.53
CA ASP A 65 4.48 -38.85 -16.73
C ASP A 65 4.04 -37.50 -16.19
N ALA A 66 4.98 -36.62 -15.84
CA ALA A 66 4.68 -35.23 -15.52
C ALA A 66 4.00 -34.49 -16.70
N ILE A 67 4.52 -34.67 -17.94
CA ILE A 67 3.94 -34.07 -19.14
C ILE A 67 2.50 -34.53 -19.34
N LYS A 68 2.23 -35.86 -19.24
CA LYS A 68 0.88 -36.42 -19.35
C LYS A 68 -0.06 -35.89 -18.27
N GLY A 69 0.43 -35.82 -17.02
CA GLY A 69 -0.32 -35.30 -15.88
C GLY A 69 -0.71 -33.82 -16.08
N PHE A 70 0.23 -32.98 -16.53
CA PHE A 70 -0.08 -31.57 -16.84
C PHE A 70 -1.03 -31.44 -18.02
N ASP A 71 -0.98 -32.34 -19.03
CA ASP A 71 -1.95 -32.33 -20.12
C ASP A 71 -3.38 -32.61 -19.65
N GLU A 72 -3.56 -33.49 -18.68
CA GLU A 72 -4.88 -33.72 -18.08
C GLU A 72 -5.38 -32.47 -17.33
N VAL A 73 -4.53 -31.79 -16.60
CA VAL A 73 -4.88 -30.52 -15.93
C VAL A 73 -5.27 -29.43 -16.94
N ILE A 74 -4.52 -29.30 -18.04
CA ILE A 74 -4.76 -28.32 -19.10
C ILE A 74 -6.14 -28.57 -19.75
N LYS A 75 -6.53 -29.81 -19.99
CA LYS A 75 -7.84 -30.19 -20.56
C LYS A 75 -9.03 -29.76 -19.71
N ILE A 76 -8.85 -29.64 -18.41
CA ILE A 76 -9.91 -29.18 -17.50
C ILE A 76 -10.21 -27.68 -17.72
N HIS A 77 -9.28 -26.89 -18.26
CA HIS A 77 -9.38 -25.44 -18.41
C HIS A 77 -9.72 -24.71 -17.11
N GLY A 78 -9.30 -25.27 -15.96
CA GLY A 78 -9.55 -24.74 -14.64
C GLY A 78 -8.54 -23.67 -14.22
N ARG A 79 -8.52 -23.42 -12.93
CA ARG A 79 -7.69 -22.34 -12.30
C ARG A 79 -6.18 -22.61 -12.32
N LYS A 80 -5.76 -23.87 -12.54
CA LYS A 80 -4.34 -24.27 -12.60
C LYS A 80 -3.82 -24.52 -14.01
N ALA A 81 -4.66 -24.35 -15.03
CA ALA A 81 -4.29 -24.68 -16.40
C ALA A 81 -3.13 -23.81 -16.94
N ASP A 82 -3.01 -22.57 -16.52
CA ASP A 82 -1.90 -21.69 -16.88
C ASP A 82 -0.57 -22.14 -16.23
N GLY A 83 -0.60 -22.50 -14.94
CA GLY A 83 0.55 -23.09 -14.25
C GLY A 83 0.94 -24.45 -14.83
N ALA A 84 -0.06 -25.26 -15.21
CA ALA A 84 0.19 -26.57 -15.84
C ALA A 84 0.88 -26.42 -17.20
N LEU A 85 0.52 -25.43 -18.01
CA LEU A 85 1.23 -25.10 -19.28
C LEU A 85 2.70 -24.73 -19.05
N TYR A 86 2.98 -23.92 -18.02
CA TYR A 86 4.36 -23.58 -17.66
C TYR A 86 5.16 -24.82 -17.24
N TRP A 87 4.63 -25.64 -16.30
CA TRP A 87 5.35 -26.81 -15.80
C TRP A 87 5.46 -27.91 -16.85
N LYS A 88 4.50 -28.06 -17.75
CA LYS A 88 4.62 -28.90 -18.95
C LYS A 88 5.78 -28.45 -19.83
N ALA A 89 5.90 -27.15 -20.10
CA ALA A 89 7.03 -26.61 -20.88
C ALA A 89 8.37 -26.89 -20.20
N TYR A 90 8.42 -26.75 -18.87
CA TYR A 90 9.61 -27.06 -18.07
C TYR A 90 9.97 -28.56 -18.15
N ALA A 91 9.01 -29.48 -17.98
CA ALA A 91 9.20 -30.91 -18.08
C ALA A 91 9.70 -31.32 -19.48
N LEU A 92 9.07 -30.77 -20.53
CA LEU A 92 9.49 -30.97 -21.92
C LEU A 92 10.94 -30.51 -22.18
N ASN A 93 11.35 -29.37 -21.61
CA ASN A 93 12.73 -28.90 -21.70
C ASN A 93 13.71 -29.87 -21.01
N LYS A 94 13.38 -30.36 -19.83
CA LYS A 94 14.19 -31.35 -19.09
C LYS A 94 14.26 -32.69 -19.81
N ALA A 95 13.20 -33.11 -20.50
CA ALA A 95 13.16 -34.29 -21.38
C ALA A 95 13.88 -34.08 -22.73
N GLY A 96 14.46 -32.89 -22.99
CA GLY A 96 15.16 -32.58 -24.25
C GLY A 96 14.24 -32.13 -25.40
N ASN A 97 12.94 -32.07 -25.22
CA ASN A 97 11.92 -31.76 -26.23
C ASN A 97 11.69 -30.25 -26.37
N LYS A 98 12.76 -29.50 -26.68
CA LYS A 98 12.75 -28.03 -26.73
C LYS A 98 11.67 -27.42 -27.64
N ALA A 99 11.43 -28.04 -28.82
CA ALA A 99 10.43 -27.53 -29.77
C ALA A 99 9.00 -27.57 -29.20
N GLN A 100 8.64 -28.66 -28.51
CA GLN A 100 7.33 -28.80 -27.87
C GLN A 100 7.20 -27.90 -26.64
N ALA A 101 8.29 -27.70 -25.88
CA ALA A 101 8.33 -26.77 -24.78
C ALA A 101 8.05 -25.33 -25.24
N LEU A 102 8.65 -24.88 -26.33
CA LEU A 102 8.37 -23.56 -26.92
C LEU A 102 6.92 -23.43 -27.39
N THR A 103 6.32 -24.50 -27.91
CA THR A 103 4.91 -24.54 -28.29
C THR A 103 4.00 -24.33 -27.08
N ALA A 104 4.27 -25.02 -25.96
CA ALA A 104 3.50 -24.89 -24.71
C ALA A 104 3.61 -23.46 -24.12
N ILE A 105 4.78 -22.82 -24.21
CA ILE A 105 4.94 -21.40 -23.82
C ILE A 105 4.13 -20.47 -24.73
N GLY A 106 4.11 -20.74 -26.04
CA GLY A 106 3.29 -19.98 -27.00
C GLY A 106 1.80 -20.09 -26.69
N GLU A 107 1.34 -21.29 -26.33
CA GLU A 107 -0.04 -21.53 -25.90
C GLU A 107 -0.39 -20.80 -24.59
N LEU A 108 0.51 -20.83 -23.60
CA LEU A 108 0.35 -20.07 -22.35
C LEU A 108 0.13 -18.56 -22.61
N ARG A 109 0.96 -17.96 -23.46
CA ARG A 109 0.85 -16.53 -23.81
C ARG A 109 -0.47 -16.21 -24.52
N LYS A 110 -0.88 -17.08 -25.43
CA LYS A 110 -2.09 -16.87 -26.25
C LYS A 110 -3.36 -17.04 -25.43
N THR A 111 -3.43 -18.08 -24.59
CA THR A 111 -4.63 -18.48 -23.87
C THR A 111 -4.77 -17.75 -22.55
N TYR A 112 -3.65 -17.46 -21.86
CA TYR A 112 -3.63 -16.85 -20.52
C TYR A 112 -2.75 -15.58 -20.49
N PRO A 113 -3.11 -14.49 -21.20
CA PRO A 113 -2.27 -13.28 -21.34
C PRO A 113 -2.08 -12.49 -20.03
N ARG A 114 -2.78 -12.86 -18.95
CA ARG A 114 -2.64 -12.26 -17.60
C ARG A 114 -2.03 -13.22 -16.58
N SER A 115 -1.55 -14.38 -17.00
CA SER A 115 -0.94 -15.37 -16.09
C SER A 115 0.32 -14.82 -15.43
N THR A 116 0.48 -15.12 -14.16
CA THR A 116 1.70 -14.80 -13.39
C THR A 116 2.91 -15.62 -13.86
N TRP A 117 2.70 -16.75 -14.54
CA TRP A 117 3.74 -17.63 -15.08
C TRP A 117 4.41 -17.11 -16.34
N LEU A 118 3.90 -16.04 -16.96
CA LEU A 118 4.46 -15.50 -18.20
C LEU A 118 5.91 -15.03 -18.07
N ARG A 119 6.29 -14.50 -16.89
CA ARG A 119 7.66 -14.08 -16.62
C ARG A 119 8.62 -15.27 -16.55
N ASP A 120 8.23 -16.32 -15.86
CA ASP A 120 9.04 -17.53 -15.68
C ASP A 120 9.10 -18.33 -17.00
N ALA A 121 8.00 -18.35 -17.76
CA ALA A 121 7.97 -18.92 -19.10
C ALA A 121 8.90 -18.17 -20.09
N ALA A 122 9.02 -16.85 -20.00
CA ALA A 122 9.95 -16.08 -20.81
C ALA A 122 11.41 -16.41 -20.45
N ALA A 123 11.73 -16.58 -19.17
CA ALA A 123 13.06 -16.99 -18.73
C ALA A 123 13.41 -18.40 -19.24
N LEU A 124 12.47 -19.34 -19.14
CA LEU A 124 12.64 -20.71 -19.65
C LEU A 124 12.81 -20.74 -21.18
N GLU A 125 12.08 -19.90 -21.91
CA GLU A 125 12.23 -19.77 -23.36
C GLU A 125 13.63 -19.25 -23.75
N GLN A 126 14.18 -18.27 -23.01
CA GLN A 126 15.53 -17.77 -23.22
C GLN A 126 16.58 -18.88 -22.97
N GLU A 127 16.44 -19.65 -21.89
CA GLU A 127 17.30 -20.80 -21.60
C GLU A 127 17.29 -21.82 -22.75
N MET A 128 16.10 -22.19 -23.25
CA MET A 128 15.93 -23.19 -24.30
C MET A 128 16.46 -22.75 -25.66
N ARG A 129 16.31 -21.49 -26.01
CA ARG A 129 16.81 -20.96 -27.29
C ARG A 129 18.33 -20.92 -27.37
N GLY A 130 19.01 -21.36 -26.28
CA GLY A 130 20.47 -21.33 -26.21
C GLY A 130 21.00 -19.91 -26.40
N VAL A 131 20.17 -18.94 -26.06
CA VAL A 131 20.66 -17.60 -25.78
C VAL A 131 21.42 -17.75 -24.44
N THR A 132 22.61 -18.35 -24.51
CA THR A 132 23.74 -17.69 -23.87
C THR A 132 23.49 -16.25 -24.20
N VAL A 133 23.12 -15.46 -23.22
CA VAL A 133 22.99 -14.01 -23.36
C VAL A 133 24.21 -13.62 -24.16
N ASN A 134 24.03 -13.47 -25.49
CA ASN A 134 25.13 -12.98 -26.30
C ASN A 134 25.41 -11.63 -25.66
N PRO A 135 26.60 -11.40 -25.08
CA PRO A 135 26.90 -10.11 -24.47
C PRO A 135 26.54 -8.94 -25.38
N ASP A 136 26.53 -9.19 -26.70
CA ASP A 136 26.15 -8.22 -27.72
C ASP A 136 24.62 -7.98 -27.86
N ASN A 137 23.75 -8.82 -27.24
CA ASN A 137 22.29 -8.69 -27.28
C ASN A 137 21.66 -8.24 -25.94
N ILE A 138 22.45 -8.10 -24.89
CA ILE A 138 21.99 -7.41 -23.68
C ILE A 138 21.92 -5.92 -24.02
N PRO A 139 20.77 -5.22 -23.77
CA PRO A 139 20.74 -3.78 -23.93
C PRO A 139 21.94 -3.15 -23.21
N ASP A 140 22.68 -2.31 -23.86
CA ASP A 140 23.88 -1.63 -23.32
C ASP A 140 23.62 -0.99 -21.94
N GLU A 141 22.39 -0.54 -21.70
CA GLU A 141 21.96 -0.02 -20.40
C GLU A 141 21.93 -1.10 -19.32
N GLU A 142 21.47 -2.30 -19.63
CA GLU A 142 21.39 -3.41 -18.66
C GLU A 142 22.79 -3.91 -18.29
N LEU A 143 23.69 -4.05 -19.27
CA LEU A 143 25.10 -4.36 -19.01
C LEU A 143 25.77 -3.29 -18.11
N LYS A 144 25.50 -2.03 -18.38
CA LYS A 144 26.01 -0.92 -17.54
C LYS A 144 25.45 -0.97 -16.13
N LEU A 145 24.16 -1.33 -15.94
CA LEU A 145 23.59 -1.49 -14.60
C LEU A 145 24.24 -2.63 -13.82
N LEU A 146 24.52 -3.76 -14.48
CA LEU A 146 25.22 -4.90 -13.88
C LEU A 146 26.66 -4.53 -13.53
N ALA A 147 27.36 -3.82 -14.43
CA ALA A 147 28.72 -3.35 -14.20
C ALA A 147 28.77 -2.38 -13.02
N ILE A 148 27.83 -1.42 -12.92
CA ILE A 148 27.73 -0.52 -11.76
C ILE A 148 27.47 -1.32 -10.47
N GLN A 149 26.60 -2.35 -10.52
CA GLN A 149 26.32 -3.19 -9.35
C GLN A 149 27.56 -3.94 -8.88
N SER A 150 28.40 -4.43 -9.80
CA SER A 150 29.65 -5.14 -9.45
C SER A 150 30.67 -4.27 -8.72
N LEU A 151 30.59 -2.95 -8.92
CA LEU A 151 31.47 -2.00 -8.22
C LEU A 151 31.22 -1.92 -6.71
N MET A 152 30.09 -2.44 -6.21
CA MET A 152 29.85 -2.55 -4.76
C MET A 152 30.90 -3.39 -4.03
N ASN A 153 31.42 -4.42 -4.69
CA ASN A 153 32.40 -5.34 -4.14
C ASN A 153 33.83 -5.05 -4.61
N SER A 154 34.02 -3.94 -5.32
CA SER A 154 35.31 -3.53 -5.84
C SER A 154 36.06 -2.64 -4.86
N ASP A 155 37.39 -2.53 -5.05
CA ASP A 155 38.22 -1.60 -4.31
C ASP A 155 37.67 -0.15 -4.42
N PRO A 156 37.30 0.50 -3.30
CA PRO A 156 36.72 1.84 -3.31
C PRO A 156 37.58 2.89 -4.04
N GLU A 157 38.90 2.78 -3.98
CA GLU A 157 39.81 3.72 -4.65
C GLU A 157 39.65 3.72 -6.18
N LYS A 158 39.25 2.59 -6.74
CA LYS A 158 38.95 2.40 -8.17
C LYS A 158 37.49 2.64 -8.51
N ALA A 159 36.60 2.18 -7.65
CA ALA A 159 35.13 2.24 -7.89
C ALA A 159 34.58 3.67 -7.78
N VAL A 160 34.97 4.40 -6.74
CA VAL A 160 34.40 5.73 -6.45
C VAL A 160 34.60 6.73 -7.60
N PRO A 161 35.80 6.87 -8.23
CA PRO A 161 35.97 7.79 -9.38
C PRO A 161 35.09 7.41 -10.60
N LEU A 162 34.87 6.12 -10.83
CA LEU A 162 34.00 5.65 -11.93
C LEU A 162 32.54 5.97 -11.65
N LEU A 163 32.07 5.74 -10.42
CA LEU A 163 30.73 6.08 -9.99
C LEU A 163 30.47 7.59 -10.07
N GLU A 164 31.39 8.40 -9.61
CA GLU A 164 31.34 9.86 -9.72
C GLU A 164 31.21 10.32 -11.18
N LYS A 165 32.04 9.76 -12.08
CA LYS A 165 31.96 10.04 -13.52
C LYS A 165 30.58 9.74 -14.11
N ILE A 166 29.97 8.64 -13.70
CA ILE A 166 28.61 8.27 -14.16
C ILE A 166 27.57 9.25 -13.62
N ILE A 167 27.63 9.58 -12.33
CA ILE A 167 26.66 10.48 -11.68
C ILE A 167 26.72 11.88 -12.29
N MET A 168 27.93 12.41 -12.50
CA MET A 168 28.14 13.77 -13.03
C MET A 168 28.08 13.86 -14.54
N GLY A 169 28.26 12.75 -15.26
CA GLY A 169 28.28 12.69 -16.72
C GLY A 169 26.90 12.72 -17.38
N ASN A 170 26.89 12.64 -18.68
CA ASN A 170 25.64 12.59 -19.49
C ASN A 170 25.15 11.13 -19.64
N TYR A 171 24.70 10.54 -18.52
CA TYR A 171 24.14 9.18 -18.48
C TYR A 171 22.64 9.21 -18.18
N PRO A 172 21.85 8.18 -18.61
CA PRO A 172 20.45 8.05 -18.25
C PRO A 172 20.21 8.12 -16.74
N PRO A 173 19.07 8.70 -16.30
CA PRO A 173 18.74 8.86 -14.87
C PRO A 173 18.81 7.56 -14.07
N LYS A 174 18.46 6.43 -14.68
CA LYS A 174 18.49 5.10 -14.07
C LYS A 174 19.91 4.64 -13.73
N LEU A 175 20.87 4.89 -14.64
CA LEU A 175 22.29 4.58 -14.40
C LEU A 175 22.88 5.49 -13.31
N LYS A 176 22.54 6.79 -13.34
CA LYS A 176 22.96 7.74 -12.30
C LYS A 176 22.42 7.34 -10.92
N ASP A 177 21.14 6.93 -10.85
CA ASP A 177 20.53 6.46 -9.60
C ASP A 177 21.23 5.21 -9.06
N LYS A 178 21.49 4.23 -9.93
CA LYS A 178 22.22 3.02 -9.57
C LYS A 178 23.64 3.31 -9.09
N ALA A 179 24.35 4.20 -9.77
CA ALA A 179 25.70 4.62 -9.38
C ALA A 179 25.67 5.35 -8.03
N LEU A 180 24.70 6.23 -7.80
CA LEU A 180 24.52 6.92 -6.54
C LEU A 180 24.18 5.96 -5.39
N PHE A 181 23.33 4.96 -5.64
CA PHE A 181 23.05 3.89 -4.69
C PHE A 181 24.32 3.12 -4.30
N VAL A 182 25.11 2.65 -5.29
CA VAL A 182 26.37 1.93 -5.03
C VAL A 182 27.35 2.80 -4.28
N LEU A 183 27.47 4.09 -4.67
CA LEU A 183 28.29 5.06 -3.97
C LEU A 183 27.89 5.21 -2.49
N SER A 184 26.58 5.25 -2.22
CA SER A 184 26.06 5.41 -0.86
C SER A 184 26.35 4.21 0.06
N GLN A 185 26.57 3.03 -0.51
CA GLN A 185 26.94 1.81 0.23
C GLN A 185 28.45 1.70 0.48
N SER A 186 29.25 2.56 -0.17
CA SER A 186 30.69 2.58 0.05
C SER A 186 31.05 3.21 1.41
N GLY A 187 31.86 2.48 2.20
CA GLY A 187 32.41 3.01 3.46
C GLY A 187 33.58 4.03 3.28
N SER A 188 33.92 4.36 2.04
CA SER A 188 35.03 5.28 1.74
C SER A 188 34.66 6.73 2.08
N ASP A 189 35.56 7.46 2.75
CA ASP A 189 35.40 8.88 3.06
C ASP A 189 35.16 9.72 1.80
N LYS A 190 35.81 9.37 0.70
CA LYS A 190 35.63 10.03 -0.59
C LYS A 190 34.21 9.84 -1.14
N ALA A 191 33.65 8.64 -1.03
CA ALA A 191 32.28 8.37 -1.43
C ALA A 191 31.28 9.17 -0.59
N GLN A 192 31.49 9.24 0.72
CA GLN A 192 30.65 10.03 1.63
C GLN A 192 30.74 11.53 1.29
N GLN A 193 31.94 12.03 1.00
CA GLN A 193 32.12 13.43 0.61
C GLN A 193 31.37 13.76 -0.71
N ILE A 194 31.42 12.89 -1.71
CA ILE A 194 30.72 13.09 -2.97
C ILE A 194 29.19 13.09 -2.71
N LEU A 195 28.68 12.15 -1.90
CA LEU A 195 27.27 12.08 -1.54
C LEU A 195 26.79 13.35 -0.84
N MET A 196 27.58 13.87 0.10
CA MET A 196 27.30 15.14 0.78
C MET A 196 27.29 16.34 -0.18
N ASN A 197 28.27 16.42 -1.06
CA ASN A 197 28.35 17.50 -2.05
C ASN A 197 27.13 17.49 -2.97
N LEU A 198 26.67 16.31 -3.41
CA LEU A 198 25.46 16.16 -4.21
C LEU A 198 24.20 16.54 -3.43
N ALA A 199 24.11 16.15 -2.16
CA ALA A 199 22.98 16.49 -1.29
C ALA A 199 22.89 18.01 -1.00
N LYS A 200 24.01 18.73 -1.00
CA LYS A 200 24.08 20.19 -0.84
C LYS A 200 23.92 20.96 -2.16
N ALA A 201 24.09 20.30 -3.30
CA ALA A 201 24.06 20.96 -4.61
C ALA A 201 22.64 21.33 -5.05
N ASN A 202 22.42 22.60 -5.41
CA ASN A 202 21.11 23.13 -5.80
C ASN A 202 20.87 23.10 -7.32
N ASN A 203 21.88 22.76 -8.12
CA ASN A 203 21.82 22.80 -9.59
C ASN A 203 21.20 21.54 -10.24
N GLN A 204 21.03 20.47 -9.48
CA GLN A 204 20.44 19.20 -9.93
C GLN A 204 19.43 18.66 -8.90
N PRO A 205 18.21 19.21 -8.84
CA PRO A 205 17.23 18.92 -7.75
C PRO A 205 16.92 17.44 -7.59
N ASP A 206 16.85 16.68 -8.67
CA ASP A 206 16.54 15.24 -8.60
C ASP A 206 17.70 14.44 -7.99
N LEU A 207 18.94 14.73 -8.39
CA LEU A 207 20.12 14.10 -7.78
C LEU A 207 20.29 14.51 -6.32
N GLN A 208 20.04 15.78 -6.00
CA GLN A 208 20.05 16.27 -4.63
C GLN A 208 19.08 15.46 -3.74
N LYS A 209 17.83 15.32 -4.14
CA LYS A 209 16.82 14.58 -3.37
C LYS A 209 17.17 13.10 -3.23
N ARG A 210 17.76 12.49 -4.27
CA ARG A 210 18.22 11.09 -4.21
C ARG A 210 19.41 10.95 -3.24
N ALA A 211 20.37 11.85 -3.30
CA ALA A 211 21.50 11.87 -2.37
C ALA A 211 21.04 12.02 -0.91
N ILE A 212 20.10 12.93 -0.63
CA ILE A 212 19.49 13.11 0.69
C ILE A 212 18.84 11.80 1.18
N ARG A 213 18.06 11.10 0.33
CA ARG A 213 17.45 9.82 0.72
C ARG A 213 18.48 8.74 1.02
N TYR A 214 19.52 8.63 0.20
CA TYR A 214 20.60 7.67 0.43
C TYR A 214 21.42 7.99 1.69
N MET A 215 21.60 9.26 2.04
CA MET A 215 22.18 9.65 3.33
C MET A 215 21.32 9.17 4.51
N GLY A 216 19.99 9.20 4.36
CA GLY A 216 19.07 8.67 5.37
C GLY A 216 19.18 7.15 5.54
N MET A 217 19.38 6.40 4.46
CA MET A 217 19.60 4.94 4.55
C MET A 217 20.86 4.57 5.35
N ASN A 218 21.86 5.43 5.34
CA ASN A 218 23.16 5.21 5.98
C ASN A 218 23.35 6.05 7.26
N GLY A 219 22.30 6.33 7.97
CA GLY A 219 22.03 7.29 9.06
C GLY A 219 23.07 7.44 10.18
N ASN A 220 24.37 7.52 9.85
CA ASN A 220 25.43 7.81 10.82
C ASN A 220 25.33 9.25 11.35
N SER A 221 26.03 9.56 12.45
CA SER A 221 25.98 10.86 13.11
C SER A 221 26.39 12.02 12.21
N HIS A 222 27.32 11.77 11.27
CA HIS A 222 27.80 12.75 10.32
C HIS A 222 26.72 13.11 9.29
N ASN A 223 26.07 12.10 8.70
CA ASN A 223 24.96 12.30 7.77
C ASN A 223 23.78 13.02 8.43
N ARG A 224 23.49 12.73 9.71
CA ARG A 224 22.45 13.44 10.48
C ARG A 224 22.73 14.94 10.59
N ALA A 225 24.00 15.30 10.87
CA ALA A 225 24.42 16.71 10.95
C ALA A 225 24.26 17.43 9.59
N VAL A 226 24.68 16.77 8.51
CA VAL A 226 24.56 17.32 7.14
C VAL A 226 23.08 17.47 6.73
N LEU A 227 22.23 16.49 7.02
CA LEU A 227 20.79 16.58 6.75
C LEU A 227 20.14 17.78 7.47
N ARG A 228 20.55 18.05 8.72
CA ARG A 228 20.11 19.24 9.48
C ARG A 228 20.57 20.54 8.84
N GLU A 229 21.84 20.59 8.38
CA GLU A 229 22.37 21.74 7.64
C GLU A 229 21.60 21.99 6.35
N ILE A 230 21.33 20.95 5.54
CA ILE A 230 20.55 21.03 4.30
C ILE A 230 19.15 21.55 4.59
N TYR A 231 18.47 21.02 5.62
CA TYR A 231 17.16 21.49 6.00
C TYR A 231 17.14 23.00 6.33
N ASN A 232 18.10 23.45 7.11
CA ASN A 232 18.18 24.85 7.57
C ASN A 232 18.55 25.81 6.45
N SER A 233 19.39 25.40 5.52
CA SER A 233 19.86 26.24 4.41
C SER A 233 18.90 26.25 3.20
N SER A 234 18.09 25.21 3.02
CA SER A 234 17.21 25.12 1.86
C SER A 234 15.95 25.97 2.02
N THR A 235 15.57 26.68 0.95
CA THR A 235 14.29 27.36 0.80
C THR A 235 13.26 26.49 0.06
N ASP A 236 13.70 25.40 -0.56
CA ASP A 236 12.82 24.50 -1.31
C ASP A 236 12.08 23.54 -0.36
N MET A 237 10.75 23.68 -0.32
CA MET A 237 9.86 22.83 0.48
C MET A 237 10.00 21.34 0.13
N SER A 238 10.27 21.01 -1.13
CA SER A 238 10.41 19.61 -1.54
C SER A 238 11.71 18.99 -1.04
N VAL A 239 12.77 19.76 -0.95
CA VAL A 239 14.05 19.35 -0.34
C VAL A 239 13.84 19.13 1.17
N LYS A 240 13.21 20.07 1.87
CA LYS A 240 12.90 19.93 3.30
C LYS A 240 12.05 18.68 3.60
N LYS A 241 11.02 18.43 2.79
CA LYS A 241 10.21 17.19 2.91
C LYS A 241 11.04 15.92 2.64
N THR A 242 12.01 15.99 1.72
CA THR A 242 12.92 14.86 1.47
C THR A 242 13.84 14.60 2.65
N VAL A 243 14.26 15.63 3.38
CA VAL A 243 15.05 15.46 4.62
C VAL A 243 14.22 14.75 5.69
N PHE A 244 12.92 15.04 5.84
CA PHE A 244 12.05 14.26 6.74
C PHE A 244 12.02 12.78 6.36
N GLN A 245 11.90 12.45 5.07
CA GLN A 245 11.96 11.07 4.60
C GLN A 245 13.28 10.40 4.97
N ALA A 246 14.40 11.13 4.80
CA ALA A 246 15.72 10.62 5.19
C ALA A 246 15.83 10.38 6.71
N TRP A 247 15.30 11.28 7.54
CA TRP A 247 15.25 11.10 8.99
C TRP A 247 14.33 9.95 9.44
N LEU A 248 13.25 9.69 8.73
CA LEU A 248 12.44 8.50 8.96
C LEU A 248 13.24 7.22 8.68
N MET A 249 13.99 7.19 7.56
CA MET A 249 14.78 6.02 7.18
C MET A 249 15.89 5.69 8.19
N CYS A 250 16.52 6.71 8.78
CA CYS A 250 17.55 6.51 9.84
C CYS A 250 16.94 6.37 11.24
N SER A 251 15.64 6.41 11.40
CA SER A 251 15.00 6.46 12.71
C SER A 251 15.49 7.61 13.61
N CYS A 252 15.80 8.74 13.01
CA CYS A 252 16.40 9.92 13.66
C CYS A 252 15.33 10.79 14.34
N LYS A 253 14.58 10.19 15.27
CA LYS A 253 13.41 10.78 15.94
C LYS A 253 13.73 12.09 16.64
N ASP A 254 14.88 12.17 17.33
CA ASP A 254 15.29 13.35 18.08
C ASP A 254 15.49 14.58 17.18
N ASP A 255 16.03 14.37 15.97
CA ASP A 255 16.22 15.44 14.99
C ASP A 255 14.89 16.01 14.52
N VAL A 256 13.91 15.13 14.26
CA VAL A 256 12.55 15.51 13.88
C VAL A 256 11.85 16.24 15.03
N ALA A 257 11.98 15.77 16.27
CA ALA A 257 11.38 16.38 17.44
C ALA A 257 11.97 17.78 17.73
N ALA A 258 13.29 17.92 17.65
CA ALA A 258 13.97 19.20 17.84
C ALA A 258 13.52 20.21 16.78
N LEU A 259 13.38 19.76 15.52
CA LEU A 259 12.94 20.61 14.45
C LEU A 259 11.47 21.02 14.62
N ALA A 260 10.56 20.09 14.94
CA ALA A 260 9.15 20.38 15.14
C ALA A 260 8.92 21.47 16.20
N ARG A 261 9.79 21.57 17.23
CA ARG A 261 9.73 22.62 18.26
C ARG A 261 10.15 24.00 17.74
N THR A 262 11.02 24.07 16.75
CA THR A 262 11.62 25.32 16.28
C THR A 262 11.13 25.78 14.91
N GLU A 263 10.46 24.92 14.17
CA GLU A 263 9.97 25.20 12.82
C GLU A 263 8.86 26.26 12.84
N LYS A 264 9.08 27.34 12.07
CA LYS A 264 8.15 28.47 11.98
C LYS A 264 7.05 28.27 10.93
N ASN A 265 7.35 27.49 9.88
CA ASN A 265 6.38 27.20 8.85
C ASN A 265 5.34 26.17 9.37
N PRO A 266 4.04 26.52 9.44
CA PRO A 266 3.04 25.63 10.03
C PRO A 266 2.88 24.30 9.27
N GLU A 267 3.04 24.31 7.94
CA GLU A 267 2.95 23.10 7.11
C GLU A 267 4.11 22.13 7.44
N LEU A 268 5.33 22.65 7.50
CA LEU A 268 6.51 21.82 7.85
C LEU A 268 6.46 21.33 9.29
N ARG A 269 5.96 22.15 10.23
CA ARG A 269 5.77 21.74 11.62
C ARG A 269 4.77 20.59 11.73
N ARG A 270 3.62 20.69 11.06
CA ARG A 270 2.64 19.59 11.00
C ARG A 270 3.23 18.32 10.36
N GLU A 271 4.02 18.50 9.32
CA GLU A 271 4.70 17.39 8.66
C GLU A 271 5.69 16.72 9.62
N ALA A 272 6.51 17.47 10.36
CA ALA A 272 7.44 16.94 11.37
C ALA A 272 6.69 16.17 12.48
N ILE A 273 5.59 16.72 12.99
CA ILE A 273 4.74 16.05 13.99
C ILE A 273 4.17 14.75 13.44
N ARG A 274 3.74 14.73 12.16
CA ARG A 274 3.26 13.52 11.49
C ARG A 274 4.35 12.45 11.39
N TYR A 275 5.59 12.85 11.05
CA TYR A 275 6.72 11.92 11.02
C TYR A 275 7.05 11.37 12.40
N LEU A 276 6.93 12.15 13.48
CA LEU A 276 7.05 11.65 14.85
C LEU A 276 6.06 10.52 15.13
N GLY A 277 4.82 10.66 14.68
CA GLY A 277 3.82 9.58 14.77
C GLY A 277 4.25 8.32 14.03
N MET A 278 4.76 8.45 12.80
CA MET A 278 5.28 7.32 12.02
C MET A 278 6.50 6.65 12.64
N MET A 279 7.29 7.40 13.42
CA MET A 279 8.47 6.92 14.14
C MET A 279 8.16 6.39 15.55
N GLY A 280 6.89 6.30 15.93
CA GLY A 280 6.48 5.85 17.26
C GLY A 280 6.80 6.87 18.36
N GLY A 281 6.85 8.16 18.05
CA GLY A 281 7.20 9.26 18.95
C GLY A 281 6.07 9.62 19.94
N ARG A 282 5.64 8.66 20.74
CA ARG A 282 4.55 8.79 21.72
C ARG A 282 4.77 9.93 22.71
N ASP A 283 5.92 9.94 23.36
CA ASP A 283 6.26 10.91 24.38
C ASP A 283 6.38 12.32 23.81
N GLU A 284 6.97 12.43 22.62
CA GLU A 284 7.12 13.70 21.91
C GLU A 284 5.76 14.26 21.48
N LEU A 285 4.86 13.40 20.97
CA LEU A 285 3.50 13.82 20.60
C LEU A 285 2.69 14.26 21.83
N LEU A 286 2.85 13.58 22.95
CA LEU A 286 2.21 13.97 24.20
C LEU A 286 2.76 15.29 24.74
N ASP A 287 4.07 15.53 24.60
CA ASP A 287 4.72 16.82 24.91
C ASP A 287 4.16 17.95 24.04
N PHE A 288 4.05 17.74 22.72
CA PHE A 288 3.43 18.71 21.81
C PHE A 288 1.97 19.01 22.17
N TYR A 289 1.20 18.00 22.50
CA TYR A 289 -0.17 18.18 22.95
C TYR A 289 -0.27 19.02 24.23
N LYS A 290 0.53 18.69 25.25
CA LYS A 290 0.46 19.34 26.57
C LYS A 290 1.01 20.76 26.58
N ASN A 291 2.10 21.01 25.85
CA ASN A 291 2.90 22.21 25.99
C ASN A 291 2.78 23.21 24.82
N SER A 292 2.08 22.86 23.74
CA SER A 292 1.86 23.81 22.65
C SER A 292 0.75 24.78 22.95
N PRO A 293 1.00 26.11 22.82
CA PRO A 293 0.01 27.13 23.12
C PRO A 293 -1.13 27.18 22.07
N ASP A 294 -0.83 26.81 20.82
CA ASP A 294 -1.77 26.89 19.72
C ASP A 294 -2.53 25.55 19.52
N ALA A 295 -3.85 25.67 19.29
CA ALA A 295 -4.72 24.53 19.07
C ALA A 295 -4.36 23.73 17.80
N GLU A 296 -3.78 24.37 16.79
CA GLU A 296 -3.41 23.71 15.52
C GLU A 296 -2.28 22.69 15.74
N THR A 297 -1.28 23.06 16.52
CA THR A 297 -0.18 22.13 16.87
C THR A 297 -0.69 20.99 17.76
N ARG A 298 -1.56 21.27 18.74
CA ARG A 298 -2.18 20.22 19.57
C ARG A 298 -3.04 19.28 18.72
N GLU A 299 -3.82 19.80 17.81
CA GLU A 299 -4.64 19.03 16.86
C GLU A 299 -3.76 18.14 15.97
N ALA A 300 -2.63 18.67 15.48
CA ALA A 300 -1.66 17.91 14.68
C ALA A 300 -1.04 16.76 15.49
N ALA A 301 -0.66 17.00 16.74
CA ALA A 301 -0.11 15.99 17.64
C ALA A 301 -1.12 14.86 17.91
N VAL A 302 -2.36 15.23 18.24
CA VAL A 302 -3.46 14.28 18.43
C VAL A 302 -3.75 13.47 17.17
N GLY A 303 -3.72 14.10 15.99
CA GLY A 303 -3.87 13.40 14.71
C GLY A 303 -2.74 12.41 14.41
N ALA A 304 -1.50 12.77 14.76
CA ALA A 304 -0.33 11.91 14.57
C ALA A 304 -0.30 10.71 15.53
N MET A 305 -1.01 10.78 16.66
CA MET A 305 -1.16 9.67 17.60
C MET A 305 -1.85 8.45 17.01
N LEU A 306 -2.60 8.61 15.91
CA LEU A 306 -3.10 7.48 15.11
C LEU A 306 -1.94 6.59 14.60
N LEU A 307 -0.87 7.22 14.13
CA LEU A 307 0.24 6.52 13.45
C LEU A 307 1.11 5.72 14.43
N CYS A 308 1.16 6.14 15.71
CA CYS A 308 1.87 5.38 16.76
C CYS A 308 0.95 4.39 17.53
N GLY A 309 -0.35 4.31 17.19
CA GLY A 309 -1.29 3.48 17.93
C GLY A 309 -1.47 3.92 19.41
N CYS A 310 -1.43 5.21 19.69
CA CYS A 310 -1.42 5.79 21.02
C CYS A 310 -2.85 5.90 21.60
N GLY A 311 -3.59 4.77 21.69
CA GLY A 311 -4.98 4.72 22.15
C GLY A 311 -5.15 5.13 23.61
N HIS A 312 -4.21 4.75 24.48
CA HIS A 312 -4.22 5.10 25.88
C HIS A 312 -4.13 6.62 26.12
N GLU A 313 -3.19 7.28 25.47
CA GLU A 313 -2.99 8.74 25.56
C GLU A 313 -4.21 9.48 24.99
N LEU A 314 -4.75 9.01 23.89
CA LEU A 314 -5.97 9.57 23.30
C LEU A 314 -7.18 9.43 24.22
N ALA A 315 -7.32 8.30 24.93
CA ALA A 315 -8.38 8.09 25.92
C ALA A 315 -8.29 9.10 27.07
N GLN A 316 -7.08 9.40 27.55
CA GLN A 316 -6.86 10.44 28.56
C GLN A 316 -7.16 11.86 28.02
N ILE A 317 -6.78 12.13 26.78
CA ILE A 317 -7.01 13.43 26.13
C ILE A 317 -8.50 13.72 25.99
N VAL A 318 -9.32 12.78 25.56
CA VAL A 318 -10.76 13.01 25.38
C VAL A 318 -11.51 13.25 26.69
N GLU A 319 -10.94 12.84 27.83
CA GLU A 319 -11.52 13.10 29.15
C GLU A 319 -11.21 14.51 29.70
N THR A 320 -10.10 15.11 29.27
CA THR A 320 -9.56 16.34 29.87
C THR A 320 -9.54 17.54 28.94
N GLU A 321 -9.59 17.31 27.63
CA GLU A 321 -9.51 18.40 26.61
C GLU A 321 -10.77 19.25 26.61
N LYS A 322 -10.56 20.59 26.60
CA LYS A 322 -11.62 21.60 26.61
C LYS A 322 -11.79 22.33 25.28
N ASP A 323 -10.73 22.37 24.46
CA ASP A 323 -10.82 22.97 23.11
C ASP A 323 -11.65 22.06 22.20
N PRO A 324 -12.80 22.55 21.66
CA PRO A 324 -13.69 21.71 20.87
C PRO A 324 -13.05 21.16 19.59
N ARG A 325 -12.07 21.85 19.01
CA ARG A 325 -11.37 21.40 17.79
C ARG A 325 -10.47 20.21 18.11
N VAL A 326 -9.66 20.35 19.15
CA VAL A 326 -8.73 19.31 19.60
C VAL A 326 -9.49 18.10 20.12
N LEU A 327 -10.56 18.30 20.93
CA LEU A 327 -11.44 17.24 21.40
C LEU A 327 -12.07 16.45 20.25
N ASN A 328 -12.61 17.16 19.24
CA ASN A 328 -13.20 16.51 18.08
C ASN A 328 -12.17 15.69 17.30
N LYS A 329 -10.95 16.21 17.16
CA LYS A 329 -9.84 15.47 16.54
C LYS A 329 -9.50 14.22 17.35
N ALA A 330 -9.42 14.33 18.68
CA ALA A 330 -9.13 13.20 19.57
C ALA A 330 -10.21 12.11 19.49
N ILE A 331 -11.49 12.48 19.52
CA ILE A 331 -12.62 11.55 19.37
C ILE A 331 -12.52 10.77 18.03
N ASN A 332 -12.31 11.49 16.94
CA ASN A 332 -12.20 10.86 15.61
C ASN A 332 -10.97 9.94 15.52
N THR A 333 -9.82 10.39 16.05
CA THR A 333 -8.59 9.61 16.06
C THR A 333 -8.74 8.36 16.92
N LEU A 334 -9.40 8.46 18.06
CA LEU A 334 -9.69 7.35 18.96
C LEU A 334 -10.56 6.27 18.29
N GLY A 335 -11.56 6.68 17.51
CA GLY A 335 -12.38 5.76 16.71
C GLY A 335 -11.59 4.98 15.66
N LEU A 336 -10.51 5.59 15.11
CA LEU A 336 -9.66 4.97 14.09
C LEU A 336 -8.55 4.08 14.68
N VAL A 337 -8.01 4.43 15.85
CA VAL A 337 -6.96 3.64 16.52
C VAL A 337 -7.47 2.26 16.91
N GLY A 338 -8.74 2.16 17.31
CA GLY A 338 -9.33 0.90 17.75
C GLY A 338 -8.91 0.48 19.16
N GLY A 339 -9.27 -0.77 19.54
CA GLY A 339 -8.93 -1.37 20.83
C GLY A 339 -9.96 -1.11 21.94
N GLN A 340 -9.95 -1.97 22.97
CA GLN A 340 -10.94 -1.96 24.05
C GLN A 340 -10.90 -0.67 24.91
N GLU A 341 -9.73 -0.13 25.13
CA GLU A 341 -9.54 1.10 25.89
C GLU A 341 -10.13 2.31 25.16
N SER A 342 -9.90 2.40 23.83
CA SER A 342 -10.52 3.41 22.97
C SER A 342 -12.04 3.33 23.00
N LEU A 343 -12.58 2.12 22.95
CA LEU A 343 -14.01 1.85 23.00
C LEU A 343 -14.62 2.27 24.35
N ALA A 344 -13.96 1.93 25.46
CA ALA A 344 -14.39 2.31 26.80
C ALA A 344 -14.39 3.85 26.96
N ALA A 345 -13.36 4.54 26.47
CA ALA A 345 -13.27 5.99 26.49
C ALA A 345 -14.37 6.65 25.65
N LEU A 346 -14.65 6.16 24.44
CA LEU A 346 -15.73 6.65 23.59
C LEU A 346 -17.11 6.50 24.25
N THR A 347 -17.40 5.36 24.88
CA THR A 347 -18.67 5.13 25.57
C THR A 347 -18.79 6.01 26.81
N LYS A 348 -17.71 6.23 27.56
CA LYS A 348 -17.67 7.11 28.73
C LYS A 348 -17.91 8.56 28.33
N ILE A 349 -17.26 9.06 27.28
CA ILE A 349 -17.45 10.44 26.84
C ILE A 349 -18.88 10.66 26.29
N TYR A 350 -19.47 9.68 25.61
CA TYR A 350 -20.87 9.76 25.19
C TYR A 350 -21.81 9.97 26.36
N ALA A 351 -21.57 9.25 27.46
CA ALA A 351 -22.39 9.35 28.67
C ALA A 351 -22.19 10.68 29.43
N SER A 352 -20.98 11.23 29.45
CA SER A 352 -20.62 12.44 30.21
C SER A 352 -20.93 13.75 29.47
N GLN A 353 -20.99 13.75 28.15
CA GLN A 353 -21.22 14.96 27.36
C GLN A 353 -22.71 15.34 27.31
N ALA A 354 -23.00 16.64 27.46
CA ALA A 354 -24.34 17.19 27.28
C ALA A 354 -24.58 17.67 25.84
N ASP A 355 -23.50 18.02 25.11
CA ASP A 355 -23.57 18.57 23.76
C ASP A 355 -23.91 17.51 22.71
N ILE A 356 -25.02 17.74 22.00
CA ILE A 356 -25.52 16.84 20.94
C ILE A 356 -24.50 16.71 19.78
N SER A 357 -23.81 17.80 19.42
CA SER A 357 -22.83 17.79 18.33
C SER A 357 -21.66 16.86 18.66
N THR A 358 -21.13 16.94 19.90
CA THR A 358 -20.06 16.07 20.39
C THR A 358 -20.53 14.61 20.46
N LYS A 359 -21.75 14.34 20.98
CA LYS A 359 -22.31 12.98 20.99
C LYS A 359 -22.43 12.38 19.57
N LYS A 360 -22.84 13.16 18.57
CA LYS A 360 -22.86 12.70 17.17
C LYS A 360 -21.48 12.32 16.64
N LYS A 361 -20.44 13.05 17.04
CA LYS A 361 -19.06 12.69 16.68
C LYS A 361 -18.61 11.40 17.34
N VAL A 362 -19.00 11.20 18.61
CA VAL A 362 -18.74 9.92 19.28
C VAL A 362 -19.49 8.76 18.60
N ILE A 363 -20.74 8.97 18.18
CA ILE A 363 -21.48 7.96 17.38
C ILE A 363 -20.71 7.60 16.10
N ASN A 364 -20.20 8.61 15.39
CA ASN A 364 -19.39 8.36 14.19
C ASN A 364 -18.07 7.63 14.54
N ALA A 365 -17.41 7.99 15.64
CA ALA A 365 -16.20 7.32 16.10
C ALA A 365 -16.47 5.84 16.48
N LEU A 366 -17.59 5.55 17.14
CA LEU A 366 -18.04 4.19 17.44
C LEU A 366 -18.32 3.38 16.16
N PHE A 367 -18.90 4.02 15.14
CA PHE A 367 -19.08 3.42 13.84
C PHE A 367 -17.73 3.06 13.18
N LEU A 368 -16.77 4.00 13.16
CA LEU A 368 -15.40 3.76 12.64
C LEU A 368 -14.68 2.65 13.41
N HIS A 369 -14.94 2.54 14.71
CA HIS A 369 -14.43 1.48 15.58
C HIS A 369 -15.10 0.11 15.32
N ASN A 370 -16.15 0.07 14.52
CA ASN A 370 -17.02 -1.10 14.30
C ASN A 370 -17.70 -1.62 15.59
N ALA A 371 -18.11 -0.70 16.48
CA ALA A 371 -18.64 -0.99 17.83
C ALA A 371 -20.16 -1.21 17.83
N GLY A 372 -20.66 -2.16 17.01
CA GLY A 372 -22.10 -2.38 16.83
C GLY A 372 -22.84 -2.73 18.13
N LYS A 373 -22.26 -3.55 18.98
CA LYS A 373 -22.83 -3.96 20.28
C LYS A 373 -23.01 -2.77 21.23
N GLU A 374 -22.02 -1.92 21.33
CA GLU A 374 -22.05 -0.72 22.19
C GLU A 374 -23.03 0.31 21.65
N MET A 375 -23.10 0.49 20.32
CA MET A 375 -24.05 1.39 19.68
C MET A 375 -25.50 0.93 19.93
N VAL A 376 -25.80 -0.36 19.89
CA VAL A 376 -27.11 -0.93 20.27
C VAL A 376 -27.40 -0.65 21.73
N ALA A 377 -26.44 -0.88 22.64
CA ALA A 377 -26.60 -0.62 24.06
C ALA A 377 -26.88 0.87 24.34
N LEU A 378 -26.25 1.78 23.61
CA LEU A 378 -26.52 3.22 23.69
C LEU A 378 -27.91 3.57 23.14
N ALA A 379 -28.29 3.03 21.98
CA ALA A 379 -29.57 3.29 21.33
C ALA A 379 -30.80 2.85 22.16
N ARG A 380 -30.64 1.75 22.93
CA ARG A 380 -31.67 1.30 23.86
C ARG A 380 -31.92 2.27 25.02
N LYS A 381 -30.87 2.98 25.47
CA LYS A 381 -30.92 3.93 26.60
C LYS A 381 -31.15 5.37 26.16
N GLU A 382 -30.93 5.69 24.89
CA GLU A 382 -30.97 7.07 24.39
C GLU A 382 -32.42 7.57 24.33
N THR A 383 -32.66 8.70 24.96
CA THR A 383 -33.96 9.38 25.04
C THR A 383 -34.09 10.53 24.06
N ASN A 384 -32.96 11.11 23.62
CA ASN A 384 -32.97 12.19 22.63
C ASN A 384 -33.27 11.62 21.24
N PRO A 385 -34.37 12.06 20.57
CA PRO A 385 -34.77 11.48 19.28
C PRO A 385 -33.75 11.68 18.16
N GLU A 386 -33.01 12.79 18.19
CA GLU A 386 -32.01 13.13 17.17
C GLU A 386 -30.78 12.23 17.28
N LEU A 387 -30.31 11.99 18.52
CA LEU A 387 -29.20 11.07 18.77
C LEU A 387 -29.57 9.62 18.50
N LYS A 388 -30.78 9.21 18.89
CA LYS A 388 -31.30 7.88 18.60
C LYS A 388 -31.41 7.62 17.10
N LYS A 389 -31.91 8.60 16.34
CA LYS A 389 -31.93 8.55 14.87
C LYS A 389 -30.51 8.42 14.30
N SER A 390 -29.54 9.21 14.80
CA SER A 390 -28.16 9.13 14.36
C SER A 390 -27.53 7.76 14.61
N LEU A 391 -27.76 7.16 15.79
CA LEU A 391 -27.30 5.81 16.11
C LEU A 391 -27.87 4.78 15.14
N ILE A 392 -29.19 4.82 14.88
CA ILE A 392 -29.86 3.89 13.97
C ILE A 392 -29.34 4.07 12.54
N GLN A 393 -29.12 5.32 12.08
CA GLN A 393 -28.57 5.60 10.76
C GLN A 393 -27.16 5.03 10.57
N GLN A 394 -26.28 5.20 11.56
CA GLN A 394 -24.92 4.64 11.47
C GLN A 394 -24.94 3.11 11.57
N MET A 395 -25.75 2.53 12.46
CA MET A 395 -25.87 1.08 12.58
C MET A 395 -26.45 0.43 11.33
N SER A 396 -27.32 1.12 10.57
CA SER A 396 -27.86 0.58 9.30
C SER A 396 -26.80 0.35 8.21
N LEU A 397 -25.62 0.94 8.35
CA LEU A 397 -24.49 0.75 7.46
C LEU A 397 -23.55 -0.38 7.93
N MET A 398 -23.85 -1.00 9.07
CA MET A 398 -23.01 -2.05 9.68
C MET A 398 -23.70 -3.41 9.53
N ASN A 399 -22.90 -4.45 9.42
CA ASN A 399 -23.40 -5.83 9.37
C ASN A 399 -23.01 -6.56 10.67
N SER A 400 -23.99 -6.68 11.62
CA SER A 400 -23.81 -7.43 12.86
C SER A 400 -25.13 -8.06 13.30
N PRO A 401 -25.10 -9.27 13.92
CA PRO A 401 -26.29 -9.93 14.43
C PRO A 401 -27.04 -9.08 15.46
N GLU A 402 -26.32 -8.43 16.37
CA GLU A 402 -26.89 -7.60 17.45
C GLU A 402 -27.65 -6.39 16.88
N ILE A 403 -27.15 -5.80 15.80
CA ILE A 403 -27.81 -4.70 15.11
C ILE A 403 -29.08 -5.21 14.44
N THR A 404 -29.01 -6.35 13.74
CA THR A 404 -30.18 -6.95 13.08
C THR A 404 -31.27 -7.24 14.08
N GLU A 405 -30.94 -7.84 15.23
CA GLU A 405 -31.90 -8.11 16.32
C GLU A 405 -32.54 -6.83 16.82
N TYR A 406 -31.75 -5.78 17.06
CA TYR A 406 -32.26 -4.49 17.51
C TYR A 406 -33.19 -3.81 16.50
N MET A 407 -32.88 -3.90 15.19
CA MET A 407 -33.76 -3.36 14.15
C MET A 407 -35.09 -4.12 14.10
N MET A 408 -35.08 -5.46 14.29
CA MET A 408 -36.29 -6.25 14.42
C MET A 408 -37.13 -5.88 15.64
N GLU A 409 -36.49 -5.62 16.80
CA GLU A 409 -37.18 -5.12 17.99
C GLU A 409 -37.90 -3.79 17.75
N ILE A 410 -37.31 -2.88 16.95
CA ILE A 410 -37.94 -1.60 16.60
C ILE A 410 -39.17 -1.81 15.71
N LEU A 411 -39.11 -2.73 14.74
CA LEU A 411 -40.21 -3.00 13.81
C LEU A 411 -41.37 -3.75 14.44
N ASN A 412 -41.14 -4.48 15.52
CA ASN A 412 -42.17 -5.25 16.24
C ASN A 412 -42.88 -4.47 17.34
N LYS A 413 -42.47 -3.21 17.63
CA LYS A 413 -43.14 -2.27 18.55
C LYS A 413 -44.18 -1.42 17.85
#